data_5132f4546e4c47efb4cf0711ee45fcd9
#
_entry.id   5132f4546e4c47efb4cf0711ee45fcd9
#
_cell.length_a   1.000
_cell.length_b   1.000
_cell.length_c   1.000
_cell.angle_alpha   90.00
_cell.angle_beta   90.00
_cell.angle_gamma   90.00
#
_symmetry.space_group_name_H-M   'P 1'
#
loop_
_entity.id
_entity.type
_entity.pdbx_description
1 polymer ?
#
loop_
_entity_poly.entity_id
_entity_poly.type
_entity_poly.pdbx_seq_one_letter_code
_entity_poly.pdbx_strand_id
1 'polypeptide(L)'
;MSEEHATSTVSVIGAFSPSHNKLNWLLIAVPITVYFSLISKDTGMSFLFSMIAIMPLALLMGHATEEIALRTSESLGGLLNATFGNAVEIIIAILAIYTAATTTSTEIETTMITVVQASLIGSILGNLLLVLGLSLLWGGINHRKQFRTSVIVRNIYSEVL
;
A
#
# COMPACT_ATOMS: atom_id res chain seq x y z
N MET A 1 18.87 35.59 -2.91
CA MET A 1 19.41 34.35 -3.52
C MET A 1 18.30 33.33 -3.46
N SER A 2 17.58 33.22 -4.54
CA SER A 2 16.45 32.31 -4.75
C SER A 2 17.02 30.95 -5.17
N GLU A 3 17.04 30.00 -4.27
CA GLU A 3 17.27 28.61 -4.65
C GLU A 3 16.04 28.12 -5.40
N GLU A 4 16.22 28.04 -6.70
CA GLU A 4 15.33 27.45 -7.68
C GLU A 4 15.20 25.96 -7.34
N HIS A 5 14.12 25.57 -6.67
CA HIS A 5 13.72 24.19 -6.58
C HIS A 5 13.41 23.69 -7.99
N ALA A 6 14.45 23.19 -8.65
CA ALA A 6 14.30 22.41 -9.86
C ALA A 6 13.53 21.13 -9.52
N THR A 7 12.20 21.22 -9.58
CA THR A 7 11.33 20.04 -9.61
C THR A 7 11.64 19.31 -10.91
N SER A 8 12.53 18.32 -10.84
CA SER A 8 12.75 17.38 -11.92
C SER A 8 11.43 16.60 -12.11
N THR A 9 10.65 17.05 -13.09
CA THR A 9 9.51 16.27 -13.56
C THR A 9 10.04 14.97 -14.11
N VAL A 10 10.06 13.93 -13.27
CA VAL A 10 10.29 12.57 -13.76
C VAL A 10 9.17 12.30 -14.75
N SER A 11 9.51 12.12 -16.02
CA SER A 11 8.49 11.78 -17.02
C SER A 11 7.82 10.47 -16.57
N VAL A 12 6.51 10.35 -16.78
CA VAL A 12 5.75 9.15 -16.41
C VAL A 12 6.44 7.88 -16.93
N ILE A 13 7.02 7.94 -18.13
CA ILE A 13 7.79 6.85 -18.73
C ILE A 13 9.08 6.57 -17.94
N GLY A 14 9.75 7.61 -17.42
CA GLY A 14 10.95 7.47 -16.60
C GLY A 14 10.69 6.72 -15.29
N ALA A 15 9.50 6.85 -14.69
CA ALA A 15 9.13 6.13 -13.47
C ALA A 15 9.11 4.60 -13.67
N PHE A 16 8.80 4.13 -14.87
CA PHE A 16 8.82 2.69 -15.22
C PHE A 16 10.22 2.17 -15.56
N SER A 17 11.20 3.05 -15.69
CA SER A 17 12.55 2.63 -16.08
C SER A 17 13.26 1.85 -14.96
N PRO A 18 13.89 0.71 -15.28
CA PRO A 18 14.73 -0.01 -14.33
C PRO A 18 15.92 0.78 -13.80
N SER A 19 16.33 1.83 -14.50
CA SER A 19 17.39 2.73 -14.05
C SER A 19 16.95 3.62 -12.89
N HIS A 20 15.66 3.90 -12.78
CA HIS A 20 15.10 4.69 -11.69
C HIS A 20 14.96 3.86 -10.41
N ASN A 21 14.45 2.63 -10.54
CA ASN A 21 14.38 1.69 -9.41
C ASN A 21 14.63 0.26 -9.90
N LYS A 22 15.55 -0.44 -9.23
CA LYS A 22 15.89 -1.83 -9.58
C LYS A 22 14.70 -2.78 -9.49
N LEU A 23 13.71 -2.49 -8.64
CA LEU A 23 12.48 -3.29 -8.54
C LEU A 23 11.61 -3.22 -9.80
N ASN A 24 11.78 -2.21 -10.64
CA ASN A 24 11.06 -2.10 -11.91
C ASN A 24 11.40 -3.25 -12.90
N TRP A 25 12.52 -3.95 -12.71
CA TRP A 25 12.77 -5.18 -13.46
C TRP A 25 11.70 -6.25 -13.24
N LEU A 26 11.07 -6.26 -12.07
CA LEU A 26 9.99 -7.20 -11.78
C LEU A 26 8.70 -6.91 -12.55
N LEU A 27 8.59 -5.74 -13.21
CA LEU A 27 7.45 -5.43 -14.10
C LEU A 27 7.33 -6.43 -15.27
N ILE A 28 8.40 -7.14 -15.61
CA ILE A 28 8.35 -8.22 -16.59
C ILE A 28 7.42 -9.36 -16.15
N ALA A 29 7.16 -9.49 -14.86
CA ALA A 29 6.20 -10.47 -14.35
C ALA A 29 4.76 -10.15 -14.76
N VAL A 30 4.42 -8.88 -15.06
CA VAL A 30 3.06 -8.49 -15.49
C VAL A 30 2.66 -9.18 -16.81
N PRO A 31 3.40 -9.04 -17.93
CA PRO A 31 3.04 -9.74 -19.16
C PRO A 31 3.14 -11.28 -19.02
N ILE A 32 4.02 -11.78 -18.17
CA ILE A 32 4.11 -13.22 -17.88
C ILE A 32 2.85 -13.70 -17.17
N THR A 33 2.35 -12.95 -16.18
CA THR A 33 1.09 -13.26 -15.50
C THR A 33 -0.07 -13.31 -16.49
N VAL A 34 -0.17 -12.32 -17.38
CA VAL A 34 -1.22 -12.26 -18.41
C VAL A 34 -1.15 -13.49 -19.34
N TYR A 35 0.06 -13.88 -19.74
CA TYR A 35 0.27 -15.08 -20.57
C TYR A 35 -0.24 -16.35 -19.87
N PHE A 36 0.15 -16.59 -18.62
CA PHE A 36 -0.30 -17.78 -17.87
C PHE A 36 -1.79 -17.75 -17.54
N SER A 37 -2.36 -16.58 -17.30
CA SER A 37 -3.79 -16.43 -17.00
C SER A 37 -4.68 -16.65 -18.22
N LEU A 38 -4.34 -16.03 -19.37
CA LEU A 38 -5.23 -15.99 -20.55
C LEU A 38 -4.93 -17.08 -21.57
N ILE A 39 -3.65 -17.41 -21.78
CA ILE A 39 -3.22 -18.31 -22.85
C ILE A 39 -2.98 -19.71 -22.30
N SER A 40 -2.10 -19.87 -21.34
CA SER A 40 -1.77 -21.18 -20.76
C SER A 40 -2.86 -21.71 -19.81
N LYS A 41 -3.67 -20.80 -19.21
CA LYS A 41 -4.68 -21.11 -18.18
C LYS A 41 -4.11 -21.87 -16.98
N ASP A 42 -2.82 -21.68 -16.70
CA ASP A 42 -2.16 -22.25 -15.53
C ASP A 42 -2.37 -21.32 -14.34
N THR A 43 -3.29 -21.68 -13.46
CA THR A 43 -3.66 -20.89 -12.29
C THR A 43 -2.51 -20.77 -11.29
N GLY A 44 -1.69 -21.81 -11.13
CA GLY A 44 -0.57 -21.81 -10.17
C GLY A 44 0.53 -20.84 -10.60
N MET A 45 0.95 -20.90 -11.87
CA MET A 45 1.95 -19.99 -12.41
C MET A 45 1.42 -18.55 -12.50
N SER A 46 0.18 -18.38 -12.91
CA SER A 46 -0.49 -17.07 -12.91
C SER A 46 -0.49 -16.44 -11.52
N PHE A 47 -0.83 -17.20 -10.48
CA PHE A 47 -0.81 -16.73 -9.10
C PHE A 47 0.61 -16.34 -8.65
N LEU A 48 1.60 -17.18 -8.90
CA LEU A 48 2.99 -16.92 -8.51
C LEU A 48 3.54 -15.64 -9.15
N PHE A 49 3.37 -15.50 -10.47
CA PHE A 49 3.85 -14.29 -11.17
C PHE A 49 3.05 -13.05 -10.82
N SER A 50 1.76 -13.15 -10.48
CA SER A 50 0.98 -12.00 -10.01
C SER A 50 1.47 -11.50 -8.64
N MET A 51 1.87 -12.38 -7.73
CA MET A 51 2.49 -11.98 -6.46
C MET A 51 3.79 -11.19 -6.67
N ILE A 52 4.61 -11.60 -7.64
CA ILE A 52 5.84 -10.88 -8.00
C ILE A 52 5.52 -9.54 -8.65
N ALA A 53 4.52 -9.50 -9.54
CA ALA A 53 4.12 -8.30 -10.27
C ALA A 53 3.51 -7.20 -9.37
N ILE A 54 2.83 -7.58 -8.28
CA ILE A 54 2.23 -6.62 -7.34
C ILE A 54 3.29 -5.73 -6.69
N MET A 55 4.49 -6.24 -6.41
CA MET A 55 5.53 -5.48 -5.71
C MET A 55 5.94 -4.18 -6.45
N PRO A 56 6.36 -4.23 -7.71
CA PRO A 56 6.71 -3.01 -8.45
C PRO A 56 5.49 -2.14 -8.75
N LEU A 57 4.31 -2.72 -8.97
CA LEU A 57 3.08 -1.96 -9.22
C LEU A 57 2.65 -1.16 -7.97
N ALA A 58 2.73 -1.74 -6.77
CA ALA A 58 2.45 -1.05 -5.53
C ALA A 58 3.44 0.10 -5.30
N LEU A 59 4.72 -0.10 -5.60
CA LEU A 59 5.75 0.94 -5.52
C LEU A 59 5.46 2.10 -6.47
N LEU A 60 5.12 1.81 -7.73
CA LEU A 60 4.76 2.84 -8.73
C LEU A 60 3.51 3.62 -8.30
N MET A 61 2.51 2.93 -7.77
CA MET A 61 1.31 3.57 -7.24
C MET A 61 1.63 4.49 -6.06
N GLY A 62 2.49 4.07 -5.15
CA GLY A 62 2.97 4.88 -4.03
C GLY A 62 3.65 6.15 -4.52
N HIS A 63 4.61 6.03 -5.44
CA HIS A 63 5.29 7.20 -6.03
C HIS A 63 4.33 8.14 -6.77
N ALA A 64 3.40 7.60 -7.56
CA ALA A 64 2.40 8.42 -8.25
C ALA A 64 1.50 9.18 -7.28
N THR A 65 1.09 8.53 -6.20
CA THR A 65 0.26 9.15 -5.15
C THR A 65 1.02 10.26 -4.43
N GLU A 66 2.29 10.03 -4.08
CA GLU A 66 3.16 11.01 -3.45
C GLU A 66 3.38 12.23 -4.35
N GLU A 67 3.65 12.02 -5.63
CA GLU A 67 3.83 13.11 -6.60
C GLU A 67 2.56 13.97 -6.75
N ILE A 68 1.37 13.35 -6.74
CA ILE A 68 0.10 14.07 -6.76
C ILE A 68 -0.11 14.82 -5.44
N ALA A 69 0.20 14.20 -4.33
CA ALA A 69 0.07 14.80 -3.01
C ALA A 69 0.92 16.07 -2.85
N LEU A 70 2.16 16.06 -3.39
CA LEU A 70 3.06 17.22 -3.38
C LEU A 70 2.53 18.40 -4.21
N ARG A 71 1.66 18.15 -5.18
CA ARG A 71 1.05 19.18 -6.06
C ARG A 71 -0.30 19.68 -5.56
N THR A 72 -0.80 19.13 -4.48
CA THR A 72 -2.11 19.46 -3.90
C THR A 72 -1.94 20.10 -2.52
N SER A 73 -3.06 20.48 -1.88
CA SER A 73 -3.01 20.96 -0.51
C SER A 73 -2.67 19.79 0.46
N GLU A 74 -2.09 20.12 1.60
CA GLU A 74 -1.69 19.13 2.63
C GLU A 74 -2.85 18.19 3.02
N SER A 75 -4.06 18.74 3.19
CA SER A 75 -5.26 17.95 3.51
C SER A 75 -5.66 17.00 2.38
N LEU A 76 -5.63 17.47 1.12
CA LEU A 76 -5.93 16.64 -0.04
C LEU A 76 -4.85 15.59 -0.27
N GLY A 77 -3.58 15.95 -0.10
CA GLY A 77 -2.46 15.02 -0.18
C GLY A 77 -2.60 13.87 0.82
N GLY A 78 -2.92 14.18 2.07
CA GLY A 78 -3.19 13.17 3.11
C GLY A 78 -4.36 12.26 2.76
N LEU A 79 -5.47 12.83 2.26
CA LEU A 79 -6.64 12.05 1.83
C LEU A 79 -6.33 11.12 0.65
N LEU A 80 -5.61 11.63 -0.36
CA LEU A 80 -5.19 10.85 -1.52
C LEU A 80 -4.28 9.68 -1.10
N ASN A 81 -3.30 9.95 -0.24
CA ASN A 81 -2.40 8.92 0.26
C ASN A 81 -3.15 7.83 1.05
N ALA A 82 -4.08 8.21 1.93
CA ALA A 82 -4.91 7.27 2.68
C ALA A 82 -5.83 6.45 1.77
N THR A 83 -6.35 7.04 0.68
CA THR A 83 -7.27 6.36 -0.25
C THR A 83 -6.52 5.43 -1.19
N PHE A 84 -5.49 5.93 -1.87
CA PHE A 84 -4.72 5.13 -2.82
C PHE A 84 -3.80 4.12 -2.16
N GLY A 85 -3.39 4.35 -0.90
CA GLY A 85 -2.71 3.34 -0.10
C GLY A 85 -3.55 2.07 0.12
N ASN A 86 -4.87 2.17 0.07
CA ASN A 86 -5.82 1.05 0.18
C ASN A 86 -6.50 0.70 -1.15
N ALA A 87 -5.96 1.18 -2.29
CA ALA A 87 -6.62 1.00 -3.59
C ALA A 87 -6.71 -0.48 -4.00
N VAL A 88 -5.72 -1.28 -3.67
CA VAL A 88 -5.71 -2.73 -3.99
C VAL A 88 -6.85 -3.43 -3.27
N GLU A 89 -7.04 -3.16 -1.98
CA GLU A 89 -8.13 -3.72 -1.17
C GLU A 89 -9.49 -3.29 -1.72
N ILE A 90 -9.63 -2.04 -2.11
CA ILE A 90 -10.88 -1.52 -2.70
C ILE A 90 -11.18 -2.23 -4.02
N ILE A 91 -10.20 -2.39 -4.92
CA ILE A 91 -10.36 -3.07 -6.20
C ILE A 91 -10.76 -4.53 -5.98
N ILE A 92 -10.06 -5.25 -5.10
CA ILE A 92 -10.37 -6.64 -4.78
C ILE A 92 -11.79 -6.76 -4.21
N ALA A 93 -12.17 -5.87 -3.27
CA ALA A 93 -13.50 -5.87 -2.68
C ALA A 93 -14.61 -5.64 -3.74
N ILE A 94 -14.42 -4.66 -4.64
CA ILE A 94 -15.38 -4.38 -5.72
C ILE A 94 -15.53 -5.58 -6.64
N LEU A 95 -14.42 -6.20 -7.07
CA LEU A 95 -14.45 -7.36 -7.96
C LEU A 95 -15.10 -8.57 -7.28
N ALA A 96 -14.80 -8.82 -6.01
CA ALA A 96 -15.39 -9.93 -5.27
C ALA A 96 -16.91 -9.73 -5.04
N ILE A 97 -17.33 -8.51 -4.67
CA ILE A 97 -18.77 -8.17 -4.54
C ILE A 97 -19.49 -8.28 -5.88
N TYR A 98 -18.86 -7.80 -6.96
CA TYR A 98 -19.43 -7.94 -8.30
C TYR A 98 -19.60 -9.42 -8.67
N THR A 99 -18.61 -10.26 -8.39
CA THR A 99 -18.69 -11.71 -8.63
C THR A 99 -19.79 -12.34 -7.78
N ALA A 100 -19.91 -11.98 -6.51
CA ALA A 100 -20.99 -12.45 -5.63
C ALA A 100 -22.38 -12.06 -6.16
N ALA A 101 -22.54 -10.82 -6.62
CA ALA A 101 -23.82 -10.30 -7.12
C ALA A 101 -24.24 -10.88 -8.46
N THR A 102 -23.30 -11.37 -9.28
CA THR A 102 -23.59 -11.91 -10.63
C THR A 102 -23.58 -13.42 -10.69
N THR A 103 -23.14 -14.11 -9.64
CA THR A 103 -23.15 -15.58 -9.61
C THR A 103 -24.53 -16.13 -9.27
N THR A 104 -24.83 -17.32 -9.81
CA THR A 104 -26.02 -18.09 -9.45
C THR A 104 -25.70 -19.16 -8.38
N SER A 105 -24.42 -19.30 -8.02
CA SER A 105 -23.97 -20.27 -7.02
C SER A 105 -23.88 -19.62 -5.64
N THR A 106 -24.69 -20.08 -4.71
CA THR A 106 -24.68 -19.63 -3.31
C THR A 106 -23.34 -19.88 -2.62
N GLU A 107 -22.63 -20.93 -3.01
CA GLU A 107 -21.29 -21.22 -2.47
C GLU A 107 -20.27 -20.16 -2.90
N ILE A 108 -20.27 -19.77 -4.17
CA ILE A 108 -19.39 -18.72 -4.70
C ILE A 108 -19.75 -17.38 -4.07
N GLU A 109 -21.03 -17.04 -3.99
CA GLU A 109 -21.51 -15.82 -3.34
C GLU A 109 -20.99 -15.69 -1.91
N THR A 110 -21.22 -16.71 -1.09
CA THR A 110 -20.78 -16.73 0.33
C THR A 110 -19.26 -16.65 0.46
N THR A 111 -18.56 -17.36 -0.42
CA THR A 111 -17.08 -17.35 -0.44
C THR A 111 -16.54 -15.95 -0.77
N MET A 112 -17.09 -15.28 -1.79
CA MET A 112 -16.64 -13.94 -2.18
C MET A 112 -16.91 -12.91 -1.10
N ILE A 113 -18.07 -12.96 -0.44
CA ILE A 113 -18.38 -12.07 0.70
C ILE A 113 -17.40 -12.32 1.85
N THR A 114 -17.12 -13.59 2.16
CA THR A 114 -16.17 -13.95 3.22
C THR A 114 -14.76 -13.45 2.90
N VAL A 115 -14.33 -13.55 1.65
CA VAL A 115 -13.01 -13.02 1.19
C VAL A 115 -12.93 -11.51 1.41
N VAL A 116 -13.98 -10.75 1.06
CA VAL A 116 -14.01 -9.30 1.29
C VAL A 116 -13.91 -8.97 2.78
N GLN A 117 -14.74 -9.62 3.60
CA GLN A 117 -14.73 -9.41 5.06
C GLN A 117 -13.38 -9.74 5.68
N ALA A 118 -12.81 -10.90 5.33
CA ALA A 118 -11.51 -11.32 5.85
C ALA A 118 -10.37 -10.39 5.40
N SER A 119 -10.40 -9.91 4.15
CA SER A 119 -9.41 -8.97 3.62
C SER A 119 -9.46 -7.64 4.35
N LEU A 120 -10.65 -7.07 4.56
CA LEU A 120 -10.81 -5.79 5.28
C LEU A 120 -10.38 -5.91 6.74
N ILE A 121 -10.80 -6.96 7.44
CA ILE A 121 -10.38 -7.21 8.83
C ILE A 121 -8.87 -7.44 8.89
N GLY A 122 -8.31 -8.22 7.98
CA GLY A 122 -6.88 -8.49 7.90
C GLY A 122 -6.06 -7.23 7.68
N SER A 123 -6.51 -6.32 6.81
CA SER A 123 -5.86 -5.02 6.57
C SER A 123 -5.88 -4.14 7.82
N ILE A 124 -7.02 -4.04 8.51
CA ILE A 124 -7.12 -3.29 9.77
C ILE A 124 -6.17 -3.87 10.83
N LEU A 125 -6.21 -5.18 11.03
CA LEU A 125 -5.34 -5.85 12.01
C LEU A 125 -3.87 -5.75 11.62
N GLY A 126 -3.53 -5.89 10.33
CA GLY A 126 -2.17 -5.72 9.81
C GLY A 126 -1.61 -4.34 10.12
N ASN A 127 -2.38 -3.29 9.86
CA ASN A 127 -1.97 -1.92 10.14
C ASN A 127 -1.85 -1.63 11.65
N LEU A 128 -2.80 -2.08 12.45
CA LEU A 128 -2.80 -1.83 13.89
C LEU A 128 -1.74 -2.67 14.64
N LEU A 129 -1.57 -3.94 14.30
CA LEU A 129 -0.70 -4.83 15.06
C LEU A 129 0.71 -4.89 14.46
N LEU A 130 0.83 -5.12 13.15
CA LEU A 130 2.12 -5.31 12.51
C LEU A 130 2.82 -3.98 12.26
N VAL A 131 2.17 -3.06 11.53
CA VAL A 131 2.81 -1.80 11.12
C VAL A 131 3.07 -0.92 12.33
N LEU A 132 2.08 -0.70 13.19
CA LEU A 132 2.25 0.10 14.40
C LEU A 132 3.22 -0.57 15.37
N GLY A 133 3.10 -1.89 15.59
CA GLY A 133 3.98 -2.66 16.46
C GLY A 133 5.44 -2.60 16.02
N LEU A 134 5.72 -2.80 14.72
CA LEU A 134 7.06 -2.69 14.16
C LEU A 134 7.59 -1.25 14.23
N SER A 135 6.76 -0.26 14.00
CA SER A 135 7.15 1.15 14.11
C SER A 135 7.57 1.52 15.53
N LEU A 136 6.81 1.08 16.53
CA LEU A 136 7.14 1.29 17.93
C LEU A 136 8.41 0.52 18.34
N LEU A 137 8.56 -0.72 17.88
CA LEU A 137 9.75 -1.51 18.13
C LEU A 137 11.00 -0.87 17.53
N TRP A 138 10.93 -0.47 16.26
CA TRP A 138 12.04 0.21 15.58
C TRP A 138 12.38 1.56 16.21
N GLY A 139 11.36 2.35 16.54
CA GLY A 139 11.52 3.60 17.27
C GLY A 139 12.18 3.39 18.63
N GLY A 140 11.77 2.37 19.38
CA GLY A 140 12.36 2.02 20.67
C GLY A 140 13.81 1.57 20.59
N ILE A 141 14.18 0.84 19.55
CA ILE A 141 15.57 0.40 19.32
C ILE A 141 16.48 1.58 18.96
N ASN A 142 16.05 2.42 18.00
CA ASN A 142 16.86 3.51 17.47
C ASN A 142 16.91 4.73 18.39
N HIS A 143 15.83 5.00 19.14
CA HIS A 143 15.69 6.22 19.94
C HIS A 143 15.55 5.92 21.45
N ARG A 144 16.37 5.02 21.98
CA ARG A 144 16.36 4.61 23.40
C ARG A 144 16.34 5.76 24.41
N LYS A 145 16.81 6.96 24.04
CA LYS A 145 16.82 8.14 24.91
C LYS A 145 15.55 8.98 24.85
N GLN A 146 14.73 8.84 23.83
CA GLN A 146 13.49 9.64 23.66
C GLN A 146 12.26 8.98 24.28
N PHE A 147 12.32 7.70 24.59
CA PHE A 147 11.27 6.98 25.36
C PHE A 147 11.30 7.29 26.88
N ARG A 148 12.05 8.28 27.32
CA ARG A 148 11.74 8.89 28.61
C ARG A 148 10.41 9.65 28.44
N THR A 149 9.36 9.01 28.85
CA THR A 149 8.04 9.58 29.24
C THR A 149 8.24 10.73 30.23
N SER A 150 8.82 11.83 29.78
CA SER A 150 9.46 12.48 30.88
C SER A 150 9.16 13.93 31.05
N VAL A 151 8.83 14.61 30.07
CA VAL A 151 8.65 16.04 30.34
C VAL A 151 7.19 16.37 30.61
N ILE A 152 6.28 15.76 29.89
CA ILE A 152 4.84 16.08 30.05
C ILE A 152 4.27 15.47 31.33
N VAL A 153 4.56 14.20 31.61
CA VAL A 153 4.09 13.54 32.83
C VAL A 153 4.74 14.16 34.08
N ARG A 154 6.02 14.47 34.05
CA ARG A 154 6.70 15.12 35.16
C ARG A 154 6.18 16.53 35.45
N ASN A 155 5.85 17.31 34.42
CA ASN A 155 5.26 18.63 34.63
C ASN A 155 3.83 18.54 35.16
N ILE A 156 3.02 17.59 34.72
CA ILE A 156 1.67 17.37 35.27
C ILE A 156 1.74 16.98 36.75
N TYR A 157 2.67 16.09 37.13
CA TYR A 157 2.79 15.72 38.55
C TYR A 157 3.48 16.77 39.41
N SER A 158 4.24 17.70 38.85
CA SER A 158 4.86 18.79 39.61
C SER A 158 3.92 19.99 39.80
N GLU A 159 2.79 20.08 39.08
CA GLU A 159 1.77 21.09 39.25
C GLU A 159 0.62 20.65 40.19
N VAL A 160 0.61 19.37 40.57
CA VAL A 160 -0.46 18.80 41.44
C VAL A 160 0.03 18.58 42.89
N LEU A 161 1.30 18.82 43.19
CA LEU A 161 1.91 18.77 44.51
C LEU A 161 2.33 20.17 44.96
#